data_b67bf11daa5cc358922b71ba540c6f2b
#
_entry.id   b67bf11daa5cc358922b71ba540c6f2b
#
_cell.length_a   1.000
_cell.length_b   1.000
_cell.length_c   1.000
_cell.angle_alpha   90.00
_cell.angle_beta   90.00
_cell.angle_gamma   90.00
#
_symmetry.space_group_name_H-M   'P 1'
#
loop_
_entity.id
_entity.type
_entity.pdbx_description
1 polymer ?
#
loop_
_entity_poly.entity_id
_entity_poly.type
_entity_poly.pdbx_seq_one_letter_code
_entity_poly.pdbx_strand_id
1 'polypeptide(L)'
;MKSLSKKTTVLPMLIVSMLMFTACTSTEKPAASAAAPIASNTPSSVIEPTSTPSAAASATSTTSTKPASTPSGSTNIQPISSETTSVTKQIKDIFELAKLGKVAGIEFAAETRVIEDVEKAWGNADHKEAVGSGIYATYTKKNAVIGFNKGEQIIDIRSSDPKLQVLTLNQIEQALGKPVDTKVNGDDMIYIYKATDVFQLKFIIPKSTGKVDHISVFDTKHSVNNMAG
;
A
#
# COMPACT_ATOMS: atom_id res chain seq x y z
N MET A 1 22.76 -37.55 -41.20
CA MET A 1 24.13 -37.16 -41.64
C MET A 1 24.36 -35.71 -41.28
N LYS A 2 25.51 -35.47 -40.65
CA LYS A 2 26.22 -34.22 -40.31
C LYS A 2 25.70 -33.38 -39.13
N SER A 3 26.26 -33.77 -37.99
CA SER A 3 26.62 -32.96 -36.83
C SER A 3 27.44 -31.72 -37.20
N LEU A 4 27.13 -30.57 -36.60
CA LEU A 4 28.06 -29.47 -36.49
C LEU A 4 28.07 -28.93 -35.06
N SER A 5 29.03 -29.39 -34.33
CA SER A 5 29.51 -28.86 -33.04
C SER A 5 30.15 -27.47 -33.28
N LYS A 6 29.80 -26.45 -32.51
CA LYS A 6 30.58 -25.21 -32.44
C LYS A 6 30.99 -24.93 -31.01
N LYS A 7 32.28 -24.91 -30.86
CA LYS A 7 33.10 -24.81 -29.68
C LYS A 7 32.97 -23.45 -28.99
N THR A 8 32.87 -23.53 -27.70
CA THR A 8 33.06 -22.52 -26.66
C THR A 8 34.46 -21.94 -26.72
N THR A 9 34.58 -20.63 -26.67
CA THR A 9 35.85 -19.94 -26.39
C THR A 9 35.65 -19.12 -25.12
N VAL A 10 36.31 -19.57 -24.06
CA VAL A 10 36.44 -18.88 -22.77
C VAL A 10 37.66 -17.99 -22.85
N LEU A 11 37.50 -16.72 -22.54
CA LEU A 11 38.63 -15.80 -22.34
C LEU A 11 38.55 -15.20 -20.93
N PRO A 12 39.54 -15.44 -20.08
CA PRO A 12 39.61 -14.78 -18.79
C PRO A 12 40.42 -13.49 -18.91
N MET A 13 39.86 -12.38 -18.50
CA MET A 13 40.63 -11.14 -18.35
C MET A 13 40.62 -10.71 -16.89
N LEU A 14 41.74 -10.95 -16.29
CA LEU A 14 42.13 -10.61 -14.94
C LEU A 14 42.67 -9.17 -15.01
N ILE A 15 42.04 -8.23 -14.33
CA ILE A 15 42.64 -6.93 -14.07
C ILE A 15 42.54 -6.65 -12.58
N VAL A 16 43.69 -6.80 -11.96
CA VAL A 16 44.00 -6.33 -10.60
C VAL A 16 44.35 -4.84 -10.72
N SER A 17 43.63 -4.00 -10.02
CA SER A 17 44.05 -2.63 -9.76
C SER A 17 43.89 -2.30 -8.29
N MET A 18 45.02 -2.35 -7.63
CA MET A 18 45.28 -1.90 -6.28
C MET A 18 45.47 -0.38 -6.31
N LEU A 19 44.65 0.38 -5.63
CA LEU A 19 44.91 1.77 -5.31
C LEU A 19 44.68 2.01 -3.82
N MET A 20 45.82 2.18 -3.15
CA MET A 20 45.89 2.68 -1.77
C MET A 20 45.54 4.17 -1.75
N PHE A 21 44.68 4.59 -0.89
CA PHE A 21 44.59 5.98 -0.45
C PHE A 21 44.69 6.11 1.05
N THR A 22 45.67 6.89 1.37
CA THR A 22 46.24 7.37 2.60
C THR A 22 45.22 8.02 3.54
N ALA A 23 45.35 7.75 4.80
CA ALA A 23 44.70 8.40 5.92
C ALA A 23 45.11 9.88 6.02
N CYS A 24 44.13 10.75 6.30
CA CYS A 24 44.37 12.05 6.96
C CYS A 24 43.50 12.14 8.20
N THR A 25 44.17 11.99 9.31
CA THR A 25 43.73 12.31 10.67
C THR A 25 43.63 13.81 10.81
N SER A 26 42.50 14.36 11.24
CA SER A 26 42.41 15.68 11.83
C SER A 26 41.60 15.59 13.12
N THR A 27 42.36 15.63 14.19
CA THR A 27 41.94 15.82 15.57
C THR A 27 41.71 17.33 15.80
N GLU A 28 40.52 17.71 16.19
CA GLU A 28 40.34 18.91 17.00
C GLU A 28 39.26 18.68 18.05
N LYS A 29 39.68 19.00 19.28
CA LYS A 29 38.98 18.81 20.55
C LYS A 29 38.30 20.14 20.97
N PRO A 30 37.41 20.12 21.95
CA PRO A 30 36.22 20.91 22.10
C PRO A 30 36.44 22.22 22.87
N ALA A 31 35.55 23.15 22.67
CA ALA A 31 35.38 24.29 23.61
C ALA A 31 33.98 24.22 24.20
N ALA A 32 33.93 24.03 25.48
CA ALA A 32 32.77 24.21 26.33
C ALA A 32 32.47 25.69 26.54
N SER A 33 31.21 26.08 26.53
CA SER A 33 30.73 27.28 27.24
C SER A 33 29.27 27.06 27.66
N ALA A 34 29.14 26.90 28.89
CA ALA A 34 28.30 27.29 30.01
C ALA A 34 26.97 27.98 29.68
N ALA A 35 25.92 27.34 30.14
CA ALA A 35 24.86 27.72 31.10
C ALA A 35 24.26 29.15 31.06
N ALA A 36 22.95 29.24 30.99
CA ALA A 36 22.05 29.44 32.11
C ALA A 36 20.59 29.65 31.66
N PRO A 37 19.59 29.41 32.53
CA PRO A 37 18.19 29.22 32.20
C PRO A 37 17.34 30.48 32.47
N ILE A 38 16.26 30.65 31.73
CA ILE A 38 15.16 31.54 32.14
C ILE A 38 13.83 30.85 31.81
N ALA A 39 13.15 30.40 32.81
CA ALA A 39 11.90 30.78 33.44
C ALA A 39 10.68 30.88 32.51
N SER A 40 9.80 29.92 32.69
CA SER A 40 8.42 30.07 33.19
C SER A 40 7.58 31.22 32.59
N ASN A 41 6.54 30.84 31.86
CA ASN A 41 5.23 31.49 32.06
C ASN A 41 4.12 30.61 31.48
N THR A 42 3.40 29.96 32.35
CA THR A 42 2.00 29.58 32.19
C THR A 42 1.16 30.84 32.46
N PRO A 43 0.03 31.01 31.77
CA PRO A 43 -1.19 30.92 32.52
C PRO A 43 -2.29 30.08 31.87
N SER A 44 -2.81 29.25 32.69
CA SER A 44 -4.16 28.77 32.82
C SER A 44 -5.22 29.80 32.44
N SER A 45 -6.19 29.40 31.61
CA SER A 45 -7.59 29.85 31.82
C SER A 45 -8.53 28.73 31.42
N VAL A 46 -9.07 28.17 32.47
CA VAL A 46 -10.30 27.39 32.58
C VAL A 46 -11.46 28.30 32.22
N ILE A 47 -12.33 27.86 31.33
CA ILE A 47 -13.74 28.18 31.32
C ILE A 47 -14.52 26.96 30.83
N GLU A 48 -15.17 26.31 31.78
CA GLU A 48 -16.36 25.47 31.67
C GLU A 48 -17.46 26.21 32.47
N PRO A 49 -18.74 25.85 32.45
CA PRO A 49 -19.66 25.23 31.51
C PRO A 49 -20.99 26.02 31.37
N THR A 50 -21.90 25.58 30.52
CA THR A 50 -23.38 25.69 30.78
C THR A 50 -24.10 24.80 29.77
N SER A 51 -24.56 23.62 30.14
CA SER A 51 -25.88 23.08 30.47
C SER A 51 -27.07 23.81 29.84
N THR A 52 -27.98 23.19 29.19
CA THR A 52 -28.88 22.10 29.21
C THR A 52 -30.15 22.48 28.40
N PRO A 53 -31.23 21.67 28.34
CA PRO A 53 -31.83 21.14 27.14
C PRO A 53 -33.25 21.65 26.90
N SER A 54 -33.82 21.33 25.74
CA SER A 54 -35.29 21.37 25.56
C SER A 54 -35.64 20.40 24.45
N ALA A 55 -36.16 19.29 24.70
CA ALA A 55 -37.52 18.80 25.01
C ALA A 55 -38.50 18.95 23.81
N ALA A 56 -38.81 17.76 23.24
CA ALA A 56 -40.11 17.15 23.01
C ALA A 56 -41.15 17.85 22.11
N ALA A 57 -41.65 17.11 21.16
CA ALA A 57 -43.04 16.71 20.93
C ALA A 57 -43.14 16.17 19.48
N SER A 58 -43.46 14.92 19.31
CA SER A 58 -44.77 14.23 19.36
C SER A 58 -45.51 14.26 18.01
N ALA A 59 -45.55 13.06 17.46
CA ALA A 59 -46.68 12.37 16.82
C ALA A 59 -47.50 13.09 15.72
N THR A 60 -47.62 12.42 14.56
CA THR A 60 -48.93 11.86 14.21
C THR A 60 -48.79 10.90 13.02
N SER A 61 -49.30 9.70 13.22
CA SER A 61 -49.60 8.67 12.24
C SER A 61 -50.76 9.10 11.32
N THR A 62 -50.64 8.81 10.03
CA THR A 62 -51.85 8.55 9.21
C THR A 62 -51.56 7.43 8.20
N THR A 63 -52.29 6.38 8.43
CA THR A 63 -52.52 5.22 7.57
C THR A 63 -53.34 5.66 6.39
N SER A 64 -52.97 5.26 5.15
CA SER A 64 -53.98 5.01 4.11
C SER A 64 -53.44 4.14 2.96
N THR A 65 -53.99 2.97 2.90
CA THR A 65 -54.51 2.15 1.78
C THR A 65 -53.70 1.97 0.50
N LYS A 66 -53.40 0.68 0.30
CA LYS A 66 -53.13 -0.04 -0.96
C LYS A 66 -54.23 0.20 -2.01
N PRO A 67 -53.90 0.25 -3.33
CA PRO A 67 -54.37 -0.81 -4.18
C PRO A 67 -53.26 -1.56 -4.97
N ALA A 68 -53.52 -2.82 -5.16
CA ALA A 68 -52.77 -3.75 -5.94
C ALA A 68 -52.85 -3.43 -7.43
N SER A 69 -51.74 -3.56 -8.15
CA SER A 69 -51.71 -3.74 -9.59
C SER A 69 -50.72 -4.85 -9.91
N THR A 70 -51.22 -5.80 -10.60
CA THR A 70 -50.73 -7.08 -11.09
C THR A 70 -49.44 -6.96 -11.91
N PRO A 71 -48.51 -7.94 -11.84
CA PRO A 71 -47.22 -7.88 -12.51
C PRO A 71 -47.35 -8.20 -13.99
N SER A 72 -46.93 -7.31 -14.84
CA SER A 72 -46.63 -7.66 -16.22
C SER A 72 -45.16 -8.04 -16.29
N GLY A 73 -44.96 -9.32 -16.44
CA GLY A 73 -43.59 -9.89 -16.59
C GLY A 73 -42.95 -9.38 -17.87
N SER A 74 -41.80 -8.78 -17.69
CA SER A 74 -40.78 -8.76 -18.73
C SER A 74 -39.49 -9.20 -18.08
N THR A 75 -39.25 -10.50 -18.18
CA THR A 75 -38.00 -11.15 -17.75
C THR A 75 -36.92 -10.72 -18.74
N ASN A 76 -36.33 -9.57 -18.52
CA ASN A 76 -35.08 -9.24 -19.15
C ASN A 76 -33.95 -9.86 -18.30
N ILE A 77 -33.66 -11.13 -18.58
CA ILE A 77 -32.51 -11.83 -18.03
C ILE A 77 -31.29 -11.28 -18.77
N GLN A 78 -30.77 -10.18 -18.28
CA GLN A 78 -29.48 -9.66 -18.69
C GLN A 78 -28.37 -10.55 -18.09
N PRO A 79 -27.26 -10.80 -18.80
CA PRO A 79 -26.23 -11.77 -18.37
C PRO A 79 -25.39 -11.20 -17.23
N ILE A 80 -25.91 -11.24 -16.03
CA ILE A 80 -25.20 -10.84 -14.77
C ILE A 80 -24.09 -11.84 -14.44
N SER A 81 -24.07 -13.01 -15.08
CA SER A 81 -23.18 -14.13 -14.72
C SER A 81 -21.73 -13.98 -15.19
N SER A 82 -21.46 -13.33 -16.32
CA SER A 82 -20.11 -13.28 -16.90
C SER A 82 -19.25 -12.18 -16.27
N GLU A 83 -19.80 -11.01 -15.96
CA GLU A 83 -19.04 -9.92 -15.34
C GLU A 83 -18.66 -10.25 -13.88
N THR A 84 -19.59 -10.80 -13.11
CA THR A 84 -19.33 -11.21 -11.73
C THR A 84 -18.23 -12.27 -11.67
N THR A 85 -18.25 -13.24 -12.60
CA THR A 85 -17.21 -14.29 -12.69
C THR A 85 -15.85 -13.69 -13.04
N SER A 86 -15.80 -12.72 -13.95
CA SER A 86 -14.58 -12.03 -14.36
C SER A 86 -13.96 -11.22 -13.20
N VAL A 87 -14.76 -10.47 -12.47
CA VAL A 87 -14.32 -9.67 -11.32
C VAL A 87 -13.83 -10.58 -10.18
N THR A 88 -14.57 -11.65 -9.87
CA THR A 88 -14.16 -12.63 -8.86
C THR A 88 -12.81 -13.26 -9.21
N LYS A 89 -12.63 -13.61 -10.50
CA LYS A 89 -11.34 -14.15 -10.97
C LYS A 89 -10.23 -13.11 -10.82
N GLN A 90 -10.45 -11.87 -11.23
CA GLN A 90 -9.48 -10.78 -11.08
C GLN A 90 -9.01 -10.62 -9.62
N ILE A 91 -9.95 -10.59 -8.67
CA ILE A 91 -9.63 -10.44 -7.25
C ILE A 91 -8.82 -11.64 -6.73
N LYS A 92 -9.17 -12.85 -7.13
CA LYS A 92 -8.40 -14.06 -6.77
C LYS A 92 -7.00 -14.04 -7.38
N ASP A 93 -6.84 -13.63 -8.63
CA ASP A 93 -5.55 -13.51 -9.28
C ASP A 93 -4.65 -12.47 -8.57
N ILE A 94 -5.22 -11.34 -8.13
CA ILE A 94 -4.53 -10.33 -7.30
C ILE A 94 -4.04 -10.97 -5.98
N PHE A 95 -4.88 -11.76 -5.33
CA PHE A 95 -4.52 -12.42 -4.08
C PHE A 95 -3.43 -13.48 -4.26
N GLU A 96 -3.46 -14.25 -5.34
CA GLU A 96 -2.39 -15.22 -5.66
C GLU A 96 -1.05 -14.52 -5.95
N LEU A 97 -1.07 -13.39 -6.64
CA LEU A 97 0.14 -12.58 -6.84
C LEU A 97 0.67 -12.02 -5.51
N ALA A 98 -0.21 -11.59 -4.61
CA ALA A 98 0.17 -11.08 -3.30
C ALA A 98 0.88 -12.13 -2.43
N LYS A 99 0.55 -13.41 -2.57
CA LYS A 99 1.28 -14.51 -1.92
C LYS A 99 2.75 -14.61 -2.36
N LEU A 100 3.06 -14.08 -3.54
CA LEU A 100 4.40 -14.05 -4.12
C LEU A 100 5.10 -12.69 -3.89
N GLY A 101 4.53 -11.80 -3.07
CA GLY A 101 5.02 -10.44 -2.88
C GLY A 101 4.87 -9.55 -4.12
N LYS A 102 3.94 -9.86 -5.03
CA LYS A 102 3.78 -9.21 -6.33
C LYS A 102 2.44 -8.51 -6.48
N VAL A 103 2.44 -7.51 -7.36
CA VAL A 103 1.24 -6.80 -7.83
C VAL A 103 1.13 -6.95 -9.34
N ALA A 104 -0.09 -7.12 -9.85
CA ALA A 104 -0.34 -7.24 -11.29
C ALA A 104 0.19 -6.01 -12.04
N GLY A 105 0.89 -6.24 -13.15
CA GLY A 105 1.46 -5.17 -13.98
C GLY A 105 2.78 -4.58 -13.46
N ILE A 106 3.29 -5.07 -12.32
CA ILE A 106 4.57 -4.66 -11.75
C ILE A 106 5.49 -5.89 -11.69
N GLU A 107 6.64 -5.82 -12.38
CA GLU A 107 7.58 -6.95 -12.53
C GLU A 107 8.40 -7.23 -11.27
N PHE A 108 8.46 -6.29 -10.34
CA PHE A 108 9.23 -6.43 -9.09
C PHE A 108 8.40 -7.15 -8.04
N ALA A 109 9.10 -7.76 -7.07
CA ALA A 109 8.50 -8.41 -5.94
C ALA A 109 9.09 -7.87 -4.63
N ALA A 110 8.26 -7.70 -3.61
CA ALA A 110 8.72 -7.43 -2.26
C ALA A 110 9.58 -8.59 -1.73
N GLU A 111 10.41 -8.30 -0.73
CA GLU A 111 11.38 -9.22 -0.11
C GLU A 111 12.57 -9.59 -1.02
N THR A 112 12.36 -9.86 -2.30
CA THR A 112 13.39 -10.43 -3.20
C THR A 112 14.07 -9.42 -4.10
N ARG A 113 13.61 -8.16 -4.14
CA ARG A 113 14.13 -7.09 -4.99
C ARG A 113 14.48 -5.86 -4.18
N VAL A 114 15.36 -5.04 -4.75
CA VAL A 114 15.81 -3.77 -4.19
C VAL A 114 15.35 -2.60 -5.06
N ILE A 115 15.32 -1.40 -4.49
CA ILE A 115 14.87 -0.20 -5.20
C ILE A 115 15.76 0.13 -6.41
N GLU A 116 17.03 -0.20 -6.36
CA GLU A 116 17.97 -0.03 -7.48
C GLU A 116 17.52 -0.78 -8.75
N ASP A 117 16.94 -1.99 -8.59
CA ASP A 117 16.38 -2.75 -9.73
C ASP A 117 15.25 -1.97 -10.41
N VAL A 118 14.42 -1.29 -9.62
CA VAL A 118 13.31 -0.46 -10.12
C VAL A 118 13.85 0.77 -10.85
N GLU A 119 14.80 1.47 -10.23
CA GLU A 119 15.40 2.67 -10.81
C GLU A 119 16.16 2.38 -12.12
N LYS A 120 16.81 1.22 -12.17
CA LYS A 120 17.49 0.77 -13.39
C LYS A 120 16.51 0.48 -14.54
N ALA A 121 15.34 -0.05 -14.22
CA ALA A 121 14.34 -0.42 -15.23
C ALA A 121 13.40 0.73 -15.60
N TRP A 122 13.00 1.57 -14.63
CA TRP A 122 12.00 2.62 -14.82
C TRP A 122 12.56 4.03 -14.80
N GLY A 123 13.83 4.19 -14.40
CA GLY A 123 14.48 5.48 -14.15
C GLY A 123 14.21 5.98 -12.74
N ASN A 124 14.57 7.22 -12.46
CA ASN A 124 14.37 7.85 -11.18
C ASN A 124 12.87 8.01 -10.87
N ALA A 125 12.51 7.87 -9.60
CA ALA A 125 11.16 8.15 -9.14
C ALA A 125 10.81 9.63 -9.33
N ASP A 126 9.53 9.92 -9.57
CA ASP A 126 9.02 11.30 -9.64
C ASP A 126 9.13 11.99 -8.27
N HIS A 127 8.97 11.22 -7.20
CA HIS A 127 9.04 11.70 -5.82
C HIS A 127 9.49 10.58 -4.89
N LYS A 128 10.27 10.93 -3.84
CA LYS A 128 10.62 10.03 -2.73
C LYS A 128 10.32 10.71 -1.40
N GLU A 129 9.71 9.99 -0.48
CA GLU A 129 9.42 10.46 0.86
C GLU A 129 9.69 9.38 1.92
N ALA A 130 10.10 9.80 3.10
CA ALA A 130 10.27 8.91 4.24
C ALA A 130 8.98 8.87 5.06
N VAL A 131 8.42 7.67 5.26
CA VAL A 131 7.21 7.47 6.05
C VAL A 131 7.44 6.31 7.03
N GLY A 132 7.45 6.61 8.31
CA GLY A 132 7.76 5.63 9.35
C GLY A 132 9.17 5.06 9.19
N SER A 133 9.29 3.73 9.08
CA SER A 133 10.57 3.04 8.88
C SER A 133 10.95 2.85 7.40
N GLY A 134 10.07 3.21 6.47
CA GLY A 134 10.25 3.03 5.03
C GLY A 134 10.48 4.33 4.27
N ILE A 135 10.99 4.19 3.06
CA ILE A 135 11.08 5.24 2.05
C ILE A 135 10.18 4.83 0.89
N TYR A 136 9.36 5.75 0.40
CA TYR A 136 8.37 5.48 -0.66
C TYR A 136 8.73 6.28 -1.91
N ALA A 137 8.96 5.57 -3.01
CA ALA A 137 9.27 6.11 -4.33
C ALA A 137 8.02 6.04 -5.22
N THR A 138 7.55 7.19 -5.69
CA THR A 138 6.37 7.32 -6.55
C THR A 138 6.76 7.34 -8.01
N TYR A 139 6.08 6.52 -8.81
CA TYR A 139 6.21 6.39 -10.25
C TYR A 139 4.85 6.62 -10.91
N THR A 140 4.50 7.87 -11.13
CA THR A 140 3.17 8.29 -11.61
C THR A 140 2.80 7.65 -12.95
N LYS A 141 3.75 7.59 -13.89
CA LYS A 141 3.55 6.97 -15.22
C LYS A 141 3.29 5.45 -15.15
N LYS A 142 3.62 4.83 -14.03
CA LYS A 142 3.41 3.39 -13.78
C LYS A 142 2.21 3.12 -12.88
N ASN A 143 1.53 4.17 -12.38
CA ASN A 143 0.50 4.06 -11.35
C ASN A 143 1.00 3.23 -10.14
N ALA A 144 2.25 3.44 -9.74
CA ALA A 144 2.93 2.62 -8.75
C ALA A 144 3.63 3.47 -7.69
N VAL A 145 3.64 2.95 -6.46
CA VAL A 145 4.50 3.44 -5.39
C VAL A 145 5.26 2.24 -4.82
N ILE A 146 6.58 2.37 -4.73
CA ILE A 146 7.47 1.33 -4.23
C ILE A 146 8.02 1.77 -2.88
N GLY A 147 7.64 1.06 -1.83
CA GLY A 147 8.18 1.24 -0.48
C GLY A 147 9.38 0.33 -0.26
N PHE A 148 10.46 0.87 0.31
CA PHE A 148 11.67 0.11 0.62
C PHE A 148 12.22 0.51 1.99
N ASN A 149 12.96 -0.40 2.63
CA ASN A 149 13.58 -0.17 3.92
C ASN A 149 14.96 0.51 3.76
N LYS A 150 15.63 0.79 4.89
CA LYS A 150 16.98 1.40 4.88
C LYS A 150 18.07 0.52 4.22
N GLY A 151 17.81 -0.78 4.07
CA GLY A 151 18.66 -1.71 3.33
C GLY A 151 18.28 -1.81 1.84
N GLU A 152 17.48 -0.85 1.34
CA GLU A 152 17.03 -0.75 -0.04
C GLU A 152 16.11 -1.89 -0.51
N GLN A 153 15.80 -2.85 0.37
CA GLN A 153 14.90 -3.95 0.06
C GLN A 153 13.46 -3.46 -0.07
N ILE A 154 12.78 -3.89 -1.13
CA ILE A 154 11.36 -3.57 -1.36
C ILE A 154 10.50 -4.28 -0.31
N ILE A 155 9.70 -3.49 0.41
CA ILE A 155 8.81 -3.95 1.48
C ILE A 155 7.33 -3.65 1.22
N ASP A 156 7.01 -2.80 0.27
CA ASP A 156 5.64 -2.44 -0.07
C ASP A 156 5.55 -2.12 -1.57
N ILE A 157 4.59 -2.72 -2.26
CA ILE A 157 4.32 -2.41 -3.66
C ILE A 157 2.86 -2.00 -3.74
N ARG A 158 2.63 -0.75 -4.15
CA ARG A 158 1.29 -0.19 -4.33
C ARG A 158 0.99 0.03 -5.80
N SER A 159 -0.25 -0.26 -6.18
CA SER A 159 -0.75 0.01 -7.52
C SER A 159 -2.10 0.72 -7.46
N SER A 160 -2.20 1.82 -8.20
CA SER A 160 -3.42 2.56 -8.49
C SER A 160 -3.87 2.37 -9.95
N ASP A 161 -3.65 1.18 -10.51
CA ASP A 161 -4.11 0.85 -11.87
C ASP A 161 -5.63 1.12 -11.98
N PRO A 162 -6.10 1.85 -13.00
CA PRO A 162 -7.53 2.14 -13.20
C PRO A 162 -8.44 0.90 -13.20
N LYS A 163 -7.92 -0.27 -13.57
CA LYS A 163 -8.66 -1.53 -13.52
C LYS A 163 -9.02 -1.98 -12.10
N LEU A 164 -8.34 -1.46 -11.09
CA LEU A 164 -8.64 -1.73 -9.68
C LEU A 164 -9.76 -0.83 -9.17
N GLN A 165 -9.90 0.36 -9.72
CA GLN A 165 -10.81 1.41 -9.26
C GLN A 165 -12.30 1.13 -9.56
N VAL A 166 -12.60 0.03 -10.23
CA VAL A 166 -13.96 -0.47 -10.42
C VAL A 166 -14.39 -1.43 -9.31
N LEU A 167 -13.44 -1.95 -8.53
CA LEU A 167 -13.69 -2.94 -7.49
C LEU A 167 -14.31 -2.30 -6.25
N THR A 168 -15.21 -3.04 -5.61
CA THR A 168 -15.89 -2.65 -4.37
C THR A 168 -15.59 -3.64 -3.25
N LEU A 169 -15.77 -3.23 -1.98
CA LEU A 169 -15.61 -4.12 -0.84
C LEU A 169 -16.49 -5.37 -0.94
N ASN A 170 -17.74 -5.22 -1.37
CA ASN A 170 -18.66 -6.36 -1.50
C ASN A 170 -18.10 -7.43 -2.47
N GLN A 171 -17.57 -7.03 -3.62
CA GLN A 171 -16.96 -7.96 -4.58
C GLN A 171 -15.72 -8.62 -4.02
N ILE A 172 -14.90 -7.87 -3.26
CA ILE A 172 -13.71 -8.40 -2.60
C ILE A 172 -14.09 -9.43 -1.54
N GLU A 173 -15.07 -9.13 -0.68
CA GLU A 173 -15.56 -10.06 0.33
C GLU A 173 -16.24 -11.30 -0.27
N GLN A 174 -16.92 -11.17 -1.39
CA GLN A 174 -17.48 -12.32 -2.11
C GLN A 174 -16.39 -13.24 -2.67
N ALA A 175 -15.26 -12.69 -3.09
CA ALA A 175 -14.17 -13.47 -3.68
C ALA A 175 -13.22 -14.08 -2.65
N LEU A 176 -12.89 -13.34 -1.56
CA LEU A 176 -11.86 -13.68 -0.58
C LEU A 176 -12.40 -13.94 0.83
N GLY A 177 -13.67 -13.65 1.09
CA GLY A 177 -14.22 -13.64 2.45
C GLY A 177 -13.96 -12.31 3.16
N LYS A 178 -14.19 -12.28 4.48
CA LYS A 178 -13.96 -11.10 5.31
C LYS A 178 -12.46 -10.81 5.46
N PRO A 179 -12.06 -9.51 5.54
CA PRO A 179 -10.68 -9.16 5.86
C PRO A 179 -10.31 -9.62 7.27
N VAL A 180 -9.04 -9.92 7.50
CA VAL A 180 -8.51 -10.29 8.83
C VAL A 180 -8.40 -9.10 9.76
N ASP A 181 -8.27 -7.88 9.20
CA ASP A 181 -8.19 -6.63 9.95
C ASP A 181 -8.69 -5.47 9.09
N THR A 182 -9.16 -4.40 9.73
CA THR A 182 -9.58 -3.17 9.05
C THR A 182 -9.05 -1.97 9.81
N LYS A 183 -8.41 -1.04 9.12
CA LYS A 183 -7.87 0.20 9.69
C LYS A 183 -8.48 1.41 9.00
N VAL A 184 -8.44 2.53 9.70
CA VAL A 184 -8.90 3.83 9.19
C VAL A 184 -7.72 4.78 9.15
N ASN A 185 -7.56 5.49 8.04
CA ASN A 185 -6.60 6.55 7.86
C ASN A 185 -7.27 7.73 7.15
N GLY A 186 -7.75 8.72 7.93
CA GLY A 186 -8.55 9.81 7.38
C GLY A 186 -9.86 9.31 6.75
N ASP A 187 -10.06 9.60 5.46
CA ASP A 187 -11.19 9.10 4.67
C ASP A 187 -11.02 7.64 4.25
N ASP A 188 -9.79 7.13 4.25
CA ASP A 188 -9.48 5.81 3.74
C ASP A 188 -9.83 4.70 4.73
N MET A 189 -10.52 3.68 4.22
CA MET A 189 -10.69 2.38 4.85
C MET A 189 -9.67 1.42 4.26
N ILE A 190 -8.84 0.79 5.11
CA ILE A 190 -7.79 -0.14 4.72
C ILE A 190 -8.24 -1.55 5.13
N TYR A 191 -8.62 -2.37 4.15
CA TYR A 191 -9.05 -3.76 4.35
C TYR A 191 -7.86 -4.69 4.14
N ILE A 192 -7.48 -5.44 5.17
CA ILE A 192 -6.25 -6.24 5.22
C ILE A 192 -6.60 -7.72 5.08
N TYR A 193 -5.97 -8.37 4.12
CA TYR A 193 -6.05 -9.80 3.87
C TYR A 193 -4.66 -10.42 4.08
N LYS A 194 -4.57 -11.45 4.91
CA LYS A 194 -3.33 -12.20 5.10
C LYS A 194 -3.11 -13.10 3.90
N ALA A 195 -2.16 -12.76 3.03
CA ALA A 195 -1.81 -13.58 1.88
C ALA A 195 -0.89 -14.74 2.27
N THR A 196 0.12 -14.47 3.13
CA THR A 196 1.01 -15.46 3.75
C THR A 196 1.38 -15.01 5.17
N ASP A 197 2.32 -15.70 5.83
CA ASP A 197 2.88 -15.23 7.11
C ASP A 197 3.78 -13.99 6.95
N VAL A 198 4.23 -13.72 5.73
CA VAL A 198 5.09 -12.58 5.39
C VAL A 198 4.28 -11.46 4.73
N PHE A 199 3.39 -11.79 3.80
CA PHE A 199 2.72 -10.82 2.97
C PHE A 199 1.27 -10.56 3.37
N GLN A 200 0.90 -9.28 3.36
CA GLN A 200 -0.47 -8.80 3.45
C GLN A 200 -0.88 -8.14 2.13
N LEU A 201 -2.05 -8.45 1.64
CA LEU A 201 -2.74 -7.68 0.61
C LEU A 201 -3.67 -6.69 1.29
N LYS A 202 -3.54 -5.41 0.96
CA LYS A 202 -4.39 -4.34 1.47
C LYS A 202 -5.17 -3.73 0.31
N PHE A 203 -6.48 -3.55 0.51
CA PHE A 203 -7.32 -2.74 -0.37
C PHE A 203 -7.62 -1.44 0.34
N ILE A 204 -7.27 -0.33 -0.29
CA ILE A 204 -7.54 1.01 0.21
C ILE A 204 -8.76 1.55 -0.51
N ILE A 205 -9.83 1.84 0.26
CA ILE A 205 -11.13 2.24 -0.24
C ILE A 205 -11.56 3.50 0.50
N PRO A 206 -11.50 4.69 -0.15
CA PRO A 206 -12.02 5.91 0.45
C PRO A 206 -13.53 5.79 0.70
N LYS A 207 -14.00 6.26 1.87
CA LYS A 207 -15.42 6.29 2.22
C LYS A 207 -16.24 7.12 1.24
N SER A 208 -15.62 8.18 0.71
CA SER A 208 -16.21 9.09 -0.28
C SER A 208 -16.56 8.41 -1.60
N THR A 209 -15.78 7.41 -2.02
CA THR A 209 -15.99 6.72 -3.31
C THR A 209 -16.59 5.32 -3.16
N GLY A 210 -16.29 4.62 -2.07
CA GLY A 210 -16.67 3.23 -1.86
C GLY A 210 -16.02 2.24 -2.83
N LYS A 211 -15.04 2.70 -3.61
CA LYS A 211 -14.29 1.90 -4.60
C LYS A 211 -12.81 1.87 -4.24
N VAL A 212 -12.13 0.84 -4.69
CA VAL A 212 -10.68 0.73 -4.49
C VAL A 212 -9.98 1.92 -5.13
N ASP A 213 -9.20 2.65 -4.35
CA ASP A 213 -8.28 3.68 -4.84
C ASP A 213 -6.97 3.01 -5.29
N HIS A 214 -6.39 2.22 -4.42
CA HIS A 214 -5.20 1.45 -4.72
C HIS A 214 -5.14 0.17 -3.88
N ILE A 215 -4.24 -0.74 -4.27
CA ILE A 215 -3.87 -1.91 -3.48
C ILE A 215 -2.42 -1.81 -3.01
N SER A 216 -2.10 -2.52 -1.93
CA SER A 216 -0.74 -2.63 -1.39
C SER A 216 -0.44 -4.10 -1.09
N VAL A 217 0.71 -4.58 -1.56
CA VAL A 217 1.29 -5.85 -1.12
C VAL A 217 2.46 -5.52 -0.21
N PHE A 218 2.29 -5.82 1.07
CA PHE A 218 3.14 -5.35 2.15
C PHE A 218 3.85 -6.52 2.83
N ASP A 219 5.17 -6.42 2.94
CA ASP A 219 6.02 -7.34 3.69
C ASP A 219 6.05 -6.93 5.16
N THR A 220 5.39 -7.71 6.00
CA THR A 220 5.27 -7.43 7.44
C THR A 220 6.55 -7.73 8.21
N LYS A 221 7.40 -8.60 7.69
CA LYS A 221 8.60 -9.08 8.36
C LYS A 221 9.77 -8.12 8.21
N HIS A 222 9.99 -7.61 6.98
CA HIS A 222 11.14 -6.77 6.67
C HIS A 222 10.83 -5.27 6.74
N SER A 223 9.57 -4.91 6.98
CA SER A 223 9.15 -3.53 7.23
C SER A 223 9.49 -3.04 8.65
N VAL A 224 9.80 -3.95 9.56
CA VAL A 224 10.19 -3.62 10.94
C VAL A 224 11.70 -3.37 10.98
N ASN A 225 12.10 -2.20 11.52
CA ASN A 225 13.51 -1.93 11.74
C ASN A 225 14.01 -2.68 12.99
N ASN A 226 14.52 -3.89 12.83
CA ASN A 226 15.07 -4.69 13.91
C ASN A 226 16.46 -4.21 14.37
N MET A 227 17.01 -3.11 13.82
CA MET A 227 18.29 -2.55 14.17
C MET A 227 18.21 -1.45 15.25
N ALA A 228 17.04 -1.16 15.76
CA ALA A 228 16.84 -0.26 16.90
C ALA A 228 16.87 -1.11 18.18
N GLY A 229 18.07 -1.53 18.58
CA GLY A 229 18.37 -2.07 19.89
C GLY A 229 19.02 -1.00 20.76
#